data_e9cd280a04ec5962b71208641563e08d
#
_entry.id   e9cd280a04ec5962b71208641563e08d
#
_cell.length_a   1.000
_cell.length_b   1.000
_cell.length_c   1.000
_cell.angle_alpha   90.00
_cell.angle_beta   90.00
_cell.angle_gamma   90.00
#
_symmetry.space_group_name_H-M   'P 1'
#
loop_
_entity.id
_entity.type
_entity.pdbx_description
1 polymer ?
#
loop_
_entity_poly.entity_id
_entity_poly.type
_entity_poly.pdbx_seq_one_letter_code
_entity_poly.pdbx_strand_id
1 'polypeptide(L)'
;MALSKKVIFLALILLSQTALADFKEDIDCLAKNIYFESRNQPWVGKIAVAQVTLNRVESMLFPSKICDVVKQIKAPQRCQFSWFCDGKSDEPFDKVEWSNSIEAALLVYPGHLPDVTEGALWYHADYIIKPRWAKHYKETVRINEHIFYRTN
;
A
#
# COMPACT_ATOMS: atom_id res chain seq x y z
N MET A 1 27.17 -36.29 -1.86
CA MET A 1 28.10 -35.19 -2.16
C MET A 1 27.82 -34.06 -1.17
N ALA A 2 28.70 -33.79 -0.21
CA ALA A 2 28.52 -32.69 0.75
C ALA A 2 28.90 -31.37 0.08
N LEU A 3 27.93 -30.41 -0.01
CA LEU A 3 28.22 -29.07 -0.50
C LEU A 3 29.27 -28.41 0.39
N SER A 4 30.30 -27.81 -0.22
CA SER A 4 31.37 -27.11 0.51
C SER A 4 30.75 -25.97 1.38
N LYS A 5 31.23 -25.84 2.64
CA LYS A 5 30.83 -24.77 3.56
C LYS A 5 30.88 -23.36 2.93
N LYS A 6 31.84 -23.14 2.01
CA LYS A 6 31.99 -21.89 1.25
C LYS A 6 30.81 -21.63 0.30
N VAL A 7 30.26 -22.67 -0.35
CA VAL A 7 29.11 -22.54 -1.27
C VAL A 7 27.84 -22.23 -0.48
N ILE A 8 27.66 -22.86 0.67
CA ILE A 8 26.50 -22.60 1.56
C ILE A 8 26.57 -21.17 2.09
N PHE A 9 27.76 -20.68 2.51
CA PHE A 9 27.91 -19.31 3.02
C PHE A 9 27.67 -18.26 1.93
N LEU A 10 28.11 -18.48 0.70
CA LEU A 10 27.88 -17.58 -0.43
C LEU A 10 26.39 -17.53 -0.80
N ALA A 11 25.71 -18.67 -0.78
CA ALA A 11 24.26 -18.75 -1.06
C ALA A 11 23.44 -17.99 0.01
N LEU A 12 23.80 -18.07 1.29
CA LEU A 12 23.15 -17.34 2.37
C LEU A 12 23.31 -15.82 2.23
N ILE A 13 24.47 -15.34 1.80
CA ILE A 13 24.70 -13.90 1.56
C ILE A 13 23.83 -13.42 0.38
N LEU A 14 23.76 -14.16 -0.71
CA LEU A 14 22.94 -13.79 -1.87
C LEU A 14 21.45 -13.73 -1.51
N LEU A 15 20.93 -14.69 -0.74
CA LEU A 15 19.53 -14.71 -0.29
C LEU A 15 19.21 -13.53 0.62
N SER A 16 20.14 -13.11 1.47
CA SER A 16 19.91 -11.95 2.34
C SER A 16 19.86 -10.62 1.57
N GLN A 17 20.60 -10.51 0.47
CA GLN A 17 20.61 -9.30 -0.36
C GLN A 17 19.32 -9.14 -1.16
N THR A 18 18.76 -10.23 -1.69
CA THR A 18 17.46 -10.19 -2.40
C THR A 18 16.33 -9.81 -1.47
N ALA A 19 16.24 -10.41 -0.28
CA ALA A 19 15.22 -10.10 0.72
C ALA A 19 15.25 -8.62 1.16
N LEU A 20 16.47 -8.05 1.30
CA LEU A 20 16.61 -6.63 1.65
C LEU A 20 16.21 -5.70 0.48
N ALA A 21 16.48 -6.12 -0.76
CA ALA A 21 16.05 -5.35 -1.94
C ALA A 21 14.53 -5.33 -2.07
N ASP A 22 13.88 -6.48 -1.93
CA ASP A 22 12.42 -6.62 -1.96
C ASP A 22 11.76 -5.79 -0.85
N PHE A 23 12.29 -5.85 0.38
CA PHE A 23 11.81 -5.04 1.49
C PHE A 23 11.88 -3.53 1.20
N LYS A 24 13.00 -3.05 0.66
CA LYS A 24 13.16 -1.63 0.34
C LYS A 24 12.17 -1.18 -0.75
N GLU A 25 11.97 -2.01 -1.77
CA GLU A 25 11.04 -1.74 -2.85
C GLU A 25 9.59 -1.68 -2.33
N ASP A 26 9.20 -2.63 -1.48
CA ASP A 26 7.87 -2.67 -0.87
C ASP A 26 7.61 -1.43 0.00
N ILE A 27 8.57 -1.03 0.83
CA ILE A 27 8.45 0.18 1.66
C ILE A 27 8.34 1.44 0.80
N ASP A 28 9.14 1.57 -0.27
CA ASP A 28 9.06 2.72 -1.18
C ASP A 28 7.69 2.81 -1.86
N CYS A 29 7.20 1.71 -2.42
CA CYS A 29 5.88 1.65 -3.05
C CYS A 29 4.76 1.98 -2.05
N LEU A 30 4.78 1.40 -0.86
CA LEU A 30 3.77 1.64 0.17
C LEU A 30 3.80 3.09 0.65
N ALA A 31 5.00 3.63 0.91
CA ALA A 31 5.18 5.02 1.34
C ALA A 31 4.73 6.02 0.27
N LYS A 32 5.03 5.78 -1.02
CA LYS A 32 4.52 6.61 -2.12
C LYS A 32 3.00 6.60 -2.16
N ASN A 33 2.38 5.43 -2.01
CA ASN A 33 0.93 5.36 -1.97
C ASN A 33 0.32 6.14 -0.79
N ILE A 34 0.88 5.99 0.42
CA ILE A 34 0.47 6.77 1.59
C ILE A 34 0.61 8.28 1.33
N TYR A 35 1.75 8.69 0.77
CA TYR A 35 2.03 10.09 0.49
C TYR A 35 1.00 10.71 -0.45
N PHE A 36 0.75 10.11 -1.60
CA PHE A 36 -0.14 10.69 -2.61
C PHE A 36 -1.62 10.59 -2.23
N GLU A 37 -2.02 9.57 -1.49
CA GLU A 37 -3.41 9.35 -1.10
C GLU A 37 -3.79 10.03 0.23
N SER A 38 -2.83 10.28 1.12
CA SER A 38 -3.15 10.71 2.48
C SER A 38 -2.18 11.68 3.14
N ARG A 39 -1.30 12.37 2.37
CA ARG A 39 -0.30 13.28 2.97
C ARG A 39 -0.89 14.32 3.91
N ASN A 40 -2.07 14.87 3.60
CA ASN A 40 -2.75 15.88 4.40
C ASN A 40 -3.65 15.29 5.50
N GLN A 41 -3.69 13.96 5.64
CA GLN A 41 -4.51 13.29 6.65
C GLN A 41 -3.74 13.14 7.97
N PRO A 42 -4.45 13.13 9.11
CA PRO A 42 -3.89 12.70 10.38
C PRO A 42 -3.31 11.28 10.31
N TRP A 43 -2.46 10.94 11.28
CA TRP A 43 -1.71 9.69 11.31
C TRP A 43 -2.56 8.43 11.08
N VAL A 44 -3.74 8.35 11.71
CA VAL A 44 -4.65 7.22 11.54
C VAL A 44 -5.14 7.06 10.09
N GLY A 45 -5.30 8.15 9.34
CA GLY A 45 -5.63 8.11 7.92
C GLY A 45 -4.51 7.53 7.06
N LYS A 46 -3.25 7.85 7.38
CA LYS A 46 -2.07 7.27 6.72
C LYS A 46 -1.99 5.76 6.96
N ILE A 47 -2.20 5.33 8.22
CA ILE A 47 -2.28 3.92 8.60
C ILE A 47 -3.40 3.20 7.84
N ALA A 48 -4.59 3.79 7.77
CA ALA A 48 -5.74 3.20 7.08
C ALA A 48 -5.47 2.97 5.57
N VAL A 49 -4.88 3.96 4.88
CA VAL A 49 -4.50 3.82 3.46
C VAL A 49 -3.46 2.71 3.27
N ALA A 50 -2.46 2.62 4.15
CA ALA A 50 -1.47 1.56 4.12
C ALA A 50 -2.11 0.18 4.31
N GLN A 51 -3.01 0.04 5.29
CA GLN A 51 -3.70 -1.23 5.58
C GLN A 51 -4.59 -1.69 4.43
N VAL A 52 -5.31 -0.78 3.74
CA VAL A 52 -6.04 -1.16 2.52
C VAL A 52 -5.10 -1.73 1.46
N THR A 53 -3.89 -1.19 1.30
CA THR A 53 -2.91 -1.74 0.36
C THR A 53 -2.49 -3.16 0.75
N LEU A 54 -2.22 -3.43 2.05
CA LEU A 54 -1.90 -4.76 2.53
C LEU A 54 -3.09 -5.73 2.43
N ASN A 55 -4.30 -5.30 2.79
CA ASN A 55 -5.52 -6.10 2.63
C ASN A 55 -5.72 -6.55 1.17
N ARG A 56 -5.38 -5.68 0.21
CA ARG A 56 -5.40 -6.03 -1.22
C ARG A 56 -4.39 -7.09 -1.56
N VAL A 57 -3.16 -7.00 -1.06
CA VAL A 57 -2.10 -8.02 -1.27
C VAL A 57 -2.55 -9.39 -0.75
N GLU A 58 -3.29 -9.43 0.36
CA GLU A 58 -3.84 -10.67 0.94
C GLU A 58 -5.11 -11.17 0.22
N SER A 59 -5.74 -10.32 -0.57
CA SER A 59 -6.99 -10.66 -1.27
C SER A 59 -6.71 -11.28 -2.64
N MET A 60 -7.39 -12.37 -2.97
CA MET A 60 -7.34 -12.97 -4.33
C MET A 60 -7.89 -12.07 -5.45
N LEU A 61 -8.49 -10.92 -5.11
CA LEU A 61 -9.03 -9.95 -6.08
C LEU A 61 -7.97 -8.99 -6.62
N PHE A 62 -6.77 -8.99 -6.06
CA PHE A 62 -5.70 -8.05 -6.37
C PHE A 62 -4.37 -8.78 -6.56
N PRO A 63 -3.35 -8.12 -7.11
CA PRO A 63 -1.99 -8.66 -7.15
C PRO A 63 -1.45 -8.98 -5.75
N SER A 64 -0.56 -9.96 -5.65
CA SER A 64 0.00 -10.46 -4.38
C SER A 64 1.28 -9.73 -3.93
N LYS A 65 1.67 -8.63 -4.59
CA LYS A 65 2.83 -7.81 -4.22
C LYS A 65 2.41 -6.36 -4.04
N ILE A 66 3.02 -5.67 -3.09
CA ILE A 66 2.69 -4.28 -2.75
C ILE A 66 2.83 -3.36 -3.96
N CYS A 67 3.98 -3.41 -4.64
CA CYS A 67 4.21 -2.56 -5.82
C CYS A 67 3.24 -2.85 -6.96
N ASP A 68 2.86 -4.11 -7.16
CA ASP A 68 1.89 -4.48 -8.20
C ASP A 68 0.47 -3.98 -7.86
N VAL A 69 0.09 -3.95 -6.58
CA VAL A 69 -1.17 -3.35 -6.12
C VAL A 69 -1.14 -1.84 -6.33
N VAL A 70 -0.05 -1.18 -5.92
CA VAL A 70 0.10 0.27 -5.98
C VAL A 70 0.12 0.76 -7.43
N LYS A 71 0.84 0.08 -8.31
CA LYS A 71 1.02 0.44 -9.72
C LYS A 71 0.00 -0.23 -10.65
N GLN A 72 -1.05 -0.85 -10.13
CA GLN A 72 -2.03 -1.60 -10.92
C GLN A 72 -2.76 -0.72 -11.93
N ILE A 73 -2.62 -1.05 -13.22
CA ILE A 73 -3.36 -0.45 -14.32
C ILE A 73 -4.58 -1.32 -14.65
N LYS A 74 -5.78 -0.77 -14.52
CA LYS A 74 -7.06 -1.48 -14.79
C LYS A 74 -7.53 -1.36 -16.22
N ALA A 75 -7.21 -0.22 -16.87
CA ALA A 75 -7.52 0.07 -18.27
C ALA A 75 -6.61 1.22 -18.73
N PRO A 76 -6.50 1.52 -20.03
CA PRO A 76 -5.74 2.68 -20.50
C PRO A 76 -6.11 3.93 -19.71
N GLN A 77 -5.11 4.60 -19.11
CA GLN A 77 -5.24 5.81 -18.28
C GLN A 77 -6.14 5.65 -17.02
N ARG A 78 -6.38 4.41 -16.58
CA ARG A 78 -7.12 4.11 -15.34
C ARG A 78 -6.27 3.25 -14.42
N CYS A 79 -5.60 3.86 -13.48
CA CYS A 79 -4.87 3.18 -12.43
C CYS A 79 -5.74 2.92 -11.19
N GLN A 80 -5.32 1.94 -10.39
CA GLN A 80 -5.97 1.64 -9.11
C GLN A 80 -5.89 2.85 -8.17
N PHE A 81 -4.71 3.49 -8.15
CA PHE A 81 -4.47 4.78 -7.52
C PHE A 81 -4.22 5.81 -8.61
N SER A 82 -5.02 6.88 -8.62
CA SER A 82 -5.07 7.83 -9.73
C SER A 82 -3.76 8.59 -9.94
N TRP A 83 -3.03 8.85 -8.87
CA TRP A 83 -1.76 9.57 -8.91
C TRP A 83 -0.72 8.89 -9.82
N PHE A 84 -0.73 7.56 -9.91
CA PHE A 84 0.21 6.80 -10.74
C PHE A 84 -0.02 6.98 -12.26
N CYS A 85 -1.21 7.45 -12.68
CA CYS A 85 -1.58 7.65 -14.09
C CYS A 85 -1.98 9.09 -14.43
N ASP A 86 -1.79 10.06 -13.53
CA ASP A 86 -2.25 11.43 -13.75
C ASP A 86 -1.30 12.28 -14.60
N GLY A 87 -0.16 11.70 -14.99
CA GLY A 87 0.86 12.34 -15.83
C GLY A 87 1.73 13.38 -15.11
N LYS A 88 1.62 13.45 -13.78
CA LYS A 88 2.47 14.30 -12.94
C LYS A 88 3.67 13.49 -12.42
N SER A 89 4.58 14.17 -11.71
CA SER A 89 5.72 13.52 -11.06
C SER A 89 5.25 12.64 -9.90
N ASP A 90 5.71 11.39 -9.88
CA ASP A 90 5.52 10.44 -8.79
C ASP A 90 6.62 10.56 -7.70
N GLU A 91 7.38 11.67 -7.71
CA GLU A 91 8.39 11.93 -6.69
C GLU A 91 7.82 12.83 -5.60
N PRO A 92 7.88 12.39 -4.31
CA PRO A 92 7.44 13.19 -3.19
C PRO A 92 8.28 14.48 -3.04
N PHE A 93 7.64 15.63 -3.01
CA PHE A 93 8.32 16.94 -2.91
C PHE A 93 8.33 17.51 -1.48
N ASP A 94 7.34 17.16 -0.64
CA ASP A 94 7.29 17.53 0.77
C ASP A 94 8.08 16.54 1.61
N LYS A 95 9.23 16.96 2.09
CA LYS A 95 10.16 16.09 2.84
C LYS A 95 9.60 15.62 4.18
N VAL A 96 8.80 16.45 4.86
CA VAL A 96 8.20 16.10 6.16
C VAL A 96 7.14 15.04 5.95
N GLU A 97 6.22 15.27 5.02
CA GLU A 97 5.15 14.32 4.71
C GLU A 97 5.69 13.03 4.07
N TRP A 98 6.80 13.12 3.33
CA TRP A 98 7.48 11.92 2.85
C TRP A 98 8.07 11.09 3.99
N SER A 99 8.75 11.73 4.96
CA SER A 99 9.26 11.03 6.15
C SER A 99 8.14 10.38 6.95
N ASN A 100 7.02 11.08 7.18
CA ASN A 100 5.83 10.55 7.85
C ASN A 100 5.25 9.33 7.10
N SER A 101 5.27 9.38 5.77
CA SER A 101 4.76 8.28 4.93
C SER A 101 5.65 7.03 5.00
N ILE A 102 6.97 7.21 5.01
CA ILE A 102 7.94 6.11 5.24
C ILE A 102 7.72 5.49 6.62
N GLU A 103 7.58 6.32 7.66
CA GLU A 103 7.38 5.84 9.03
C GLU A 103 6.06 5.05 9.14
N ALA A 104 4.98 5.54 8.54
CA ALA A 104 3.70 4.83 8.49
C ALA A 104 3.82 3.49 7.74
N ALA A 105 4.55 3.46 6.61
CA ALA A 105 4.81 2.24 5.86
C ALA A 105 5.58 1.21 6.70
N LEU A 106 6.66 1.62 7.36
CA LEU A 106 7.46 0.77 8.23
C LEU A 106 6.65 0.21 9.43
N LEU A 107 5.74 1.02 9.97
CA LEU A 107 4.89 0.61 11.10
C LEU A 107 3.84 -0.42 10.69
N VAL A 108 3.25 -0.27 9.50
CA VAL A 108 2.16 -1.15 9.01
C VAL A 108 2.69 -2.42 8.34
N TYR A 109 3.82 -2.34 7.64
CA TYR A 109 4.38 -3.42 6.82
C TYR A 109 4.49 -4.78 7.52
N PRO A 110 4.90 -4.87 8.81
CA PRO A 110 4.97 -6.16 9.51
C PRO A 110 3.62 -6.85 9.76
N GLY A 111 2.50 -6.16 9.53
CA GLY A 111 1.16 -6.72 9.71
C GLY A 111 0.73 -6.97 11.16
N HIS A 112 1.43 -6.38 12.14
CA HIS A 112 1.14 -6.59 13.57
C HIS A 112 0.13 -5.61 14.15
N LEU A 113 -0.18 -4.52 13.44
CA LEU A 113 -1.19 -3.56 13.89
C LEU A 113 -2.59 -4.09 13.63
N PRO A 114 -3.52 -3.89 14.59
CA PRO A 114 -4.94 -4.11 14.32
C PRO A 114 -5.39 -3.33 13.09
N ASP A 115 -6.16 -3.96 12.21
CA ASP A 115 -6.67 -3.31 11.01
C ASP A 115 -7.80 -2.35 11.36
N VAL A 116 -7.50 -1.04 11.35
CA VAL A 116 -8.46 0.02 11.64
C VAL A 116 -9.51 0.17 10.56
N THR A 117 -9.32 -0.45 9.38
CA THR A 117 -10.26 -0.40 8.25
C THR A 117 -11.27 -1.54 8.22
N GLU A 118 -11.16 -2.51 9.13
CA GLU A 118 -12.01 -3.70 9.23
C GLU A 118 -12.03 -4.56 7.95
N GLY A 119 -10.86 -4.77 7.35
CA GLY A 119 -10.70 -5.57 6.14
C GLY A 119 -11.09 -4.84 4.86
N ALA A 120 -11.05 -3.51 4.84
CA ALA A 120 -11.43 -2.74 3.67
C ALA A 120 -10.46 -2.96 2.50
N LEU A 121 -11.05 -3.04 1.31
CA LEU A 121 -10.34 -3.16 0.04
C LEU A 121 -10.54 -1.91 -0.86
N TRP A 122 -11.52 -1.07 -0.54
CA TRP A 122 -11.83 0.16 -1.27
C TRP A 122 -12.11 1.30 -0.31
N TYR A 123 -11.88 2.51 -0.79
CA TYR A 123 -12.28 3.74 -0.11
C TYR A 123 -12.52 4.86 -1.11
N HIS A 124 -13.19 5.90 -0.68
CA HIS A 124 -13.29 7.17 -1.38
C HIS A 124 -13.34 8.33 -0.39
N ALA A 125 -13.01 9.53 -0.87
CA ALA A 125 -13.12 10.73 -0.05
C ALA A 125 -14.61 11.04 0.25
N ASP A 126 -14.91 11.43 1.48
CA ASP A 126 -16.28 11.67 1.94
C ASP A 126 -16.93 12.94 1.38
N TYR A 127 -16.11 13.86 0.88
CA TYR A 127 -16.55 15.13 0.27
C TYR A 127 -16.87 15.01 -1.23
N ILE A 128 -16.67 13.83 -1.84
CA ILE A 128 -17.09 13.58 -3.23
C ILE A 128 -18.47 12.92 -3.27
N ILE A 129 -19.15 13.03 -4.42
CA ILE A 129 -20.39 12.28 -4.66
C ILE A 129 -20.08 10.78 -4.52
N LYS A 130 -20.87 10.06 -3.72
CA LYS A 130 -20.71 8.62 -3.48
C LYS A 130 -20.58 7.87 -4.81
N PRO A 131 -19.44 7.21 -5.07
CA PRO A 131 -19.21 6.51 -6.33
C PRO A 131 -20.24 5.39 -6.55
N ARG A 132 -20.62 5.15 -7.81
CA ARG A 132 -21.60 4.10 -8.14
C ARG A 132 -21.18 2.70 -7.67
N TRP A 133 -19.89 2.43 -7.63
CA TRP A 133 -19.35 1.14 -7.18
C TRP A 133 -19.59 0.92 -5.68
N ALA A 134 -19.61 1.96 -4.86
CA ALA A 134 -19.72 1.85 -3.39
C ALA A 134 -21.01 1.15 -2.93
N LYS A 135 -22.09 1.18 -3.74
CA LYS A 135 -23.34 0.47 -3.45
C LYS A 135 -23.24 -1.05 -3.50
N HIS A 136 -22.16 -1.59 -4.10
CA HIS A 136 -21.96 -3.03 -4.26
C HIS A 136 -21.13 -3.64 -3.13
N TYR A 137 -20.61 -2.80 -2.21
CA TYR A 137 -19.73 -3.19 -1.12
C TYR A 137 -20.31 -2.79 0.22
N LYS A 138 -19.90 -3.51 1.26
CA LYS A 138 -20.26 -3.17 2.63
C LYS A 138 -19.37 -2.04 3.14
N GLU A 139 -19.98 -0.95 3.58
CA GLU A 139 -19.27 0.11 4.30
C GLU A 139 -18.80 -0.43 5.65
N THR A 140 -17.52 -0.21 5.99
CA THR A 140 -16.91 -0.66 7.24
C THR A 140 -16.80 0.49 8.24
N VAL A 141 -15.95 1.47 7.93
CA VAL A 141 -15.63 2.55 8.84
C VAL A 141 -15.40 3.86 8.06
N ARG A 142 -15.57 4.98 8.74
CA ARG A 142 -15.15 6.30 8.27
C ARG A 142 -13.99 6.77 9.14
N ILE A 143 -12.87 7.09 8.49
CA ILE A 143 -11.66 7.59 9.13
C ILE A 143 -11.27 8.89 8.45
N ASN A 144 -11.27 10.00 9.19
CA ASN A 144 -11.04 11.34 8.68
C ASN A 144 -11.93 11.64 7.45
N GLU A 145 -11.32 11.97 6.32
CA GLU A 145 -12.05 12.30 5.08
C GLU A 145 -12.26 11.08 4.16
N HIS A 146 -12.09 9.84 4.66
CA HIS A 146 -12.26 8.63 3.86
C HIS A 146 -13.35 7.71 4.43
N ILE A 147 -14.17 7.15 3.54
CA ILE A 147 -15.15 6.11 3.82
C ILE A 147 -14.65 4.81 3.21
N PHE A 148 -14.56 3.76 4.03
CA PHE A 148 -13.93 2.48 3.71
C PHE A 148 -14.97 1.40 3.43
N TYR A 149 -14.63 0.43 2.55
CA TYR A 149 -15.53 -0.62 2.08
C TYR A 149 -14.81 -1.94 1.91
N ARG A 150 -15.54 -3.04 2.19
CA ARG A 150 -15.10 -4.41 1.90
C ARG A 150 -16.12 -5.17 1.07
N THR A 151 -15.82 -6.38 0.67
CA THR A 151 -16.80 -7.34 0.12
C THR A 151 -17.87 -7.68 1.17
N ASN A 152 -19.07 -8.05 0.69
CA ASN A 152 -20.16 -8.51 1.56
C ASN A 152 -19.81 -9.85 2.21
#